data_1457c1f6c0d5a11cfe218747ddf16671
#
_entry.id   1457c1f6c0d5a11cfe218747ddf16671
#
_cell.length_a   1.000
_cell.length_b   1.000
_cell.length_c   1.000
_cell.angle_alpha   90.00
_cell.angle_beta   90.00
_cell.angle_gamma   90.00
#
_symmetry.space_group_name_H-M   'P 1'
#
loop_
_entity.id
_entity.type
_entity.pdbx_description
1 polymer ?
#
loop_
_entity_poly.entity_id
_entity_poly.type
_entity_poly.pdbx_seq_one_letter_code
_entity_poly.pdbx_strand_id
1 'polypeptide(L)'
;MIDALDGQPAFLEFTYVTNPGAAWSLFSDYPEALTLLASFALISIFLFRKQLELERHVLQIVFGLIGGGIAGNLGDRLFREPDEVVDFIDVYLPLINYDYPIFNIADSAIFIGAIVYLIIGFTDPKTKPNP
;
A
#
# COMPACT_ATOMS: atom_id res chain seq x y z
N MET A 1 14.51 21.08 -1.48
CA MET A 1 15.07 22.23 -2.24
C MET A 1 14.57 22.04 -3.66
N ILE A 2 13.54 22.77 -4.04
CA ILE A 2 12.86 22.63 -5.34
C ILE A 2 13.71 23.39 -6.34
N ASP A 3 14.40 22.71 -7.23
CA ASP A 3 14.89 23.29 -8.47
C ASP A 3 13.77 23.21 -9.51
N ALA A 4 12.75 24.01 -9.31
CA ALA A 4 11.80 24.31 -10.36
C ALA A 4 12.50 25.26 -11.33
N LEU A 5 13.02 24.73 -12.42
CA LEU A 5 13.64 25.55 -13.48
C LEU A 5 12.64 26.54 -14.11
N ASP A 6 11.32 26.39 -13.85
CA ASP A 6 10.27 27.24 -14.42
C ASP A 6 9.12 27.57 -13.42
N GLY A 7 9.33 27.45 -12.10
CA GLY A 7 8.28 27.71 -11.11
C GLY A 7 7.17 26.64 -11.05
N GLN A 8 7.36 25.51 -11.70
CA GLN A 8 6.48 24.35 -11.63
C GLN A 8 6.95 23.38 -10.55
N PRO A 9 6.05 22.67 -9.85
CA PRO A 9 6.45 21.63 -8.92
C PRO A 9 7.22 20.51 -9.63
N ALA A 10 8.19 19.91 -8.94
CA ALA A 10 8.92 18.77 -9.48
C ALA A 10 7.95 17.58 -9.69
N PHE A 11 8.15 16.81 -10.77
CA PHE A 11 7.35 15.61 -11.04
C PHE A 11 7.45 14.58 -9.93
N LEU A 12 8.63 14.43 -9.34
CA LEU A 12 8.90 13.52 -8.22
C LEU A 12 9.79 14.23 -7.21
N GLU A 13 9.38 14.23 -5.97
CA GLU A 13 10.13 14.77 -4.85
C GLU A 13 10.15 13.78 -3.68
N PHE A 14 11.21 13.80 -2.90
CA PHE A 14 11.27 13.08 -1.64
C PHE A 14 11.08 14.06 -0.49
N THR A 15 10.06 13.84 0.30
CA THR A 15 9.70 14.65 1.44
C THR A 15 9.60 13.80 2.71
N TYR A 16 9.18 14.37 3.82
CA TYR A 16 8.92 13.64 5.05
C TYR A 16 7.61 14.12 5.63
N VAL A 17 6.60 13.26 5.60
CA VAL A 17 5.28 13.53 6.16
C VAL A 17 4.85 12.34 7.00
N THR A 18 4.25 12.58 8.15
CA THR A 18 3.61 11.54 8.95
C THR A 18 2.11 11.51 8.70
N ASN A 19 1.57 10.30 8.63
CA ASN A 19 0.18 10.05 8.27
C ASN A 19 -0.48 9.17 9.35
N PRO A 20 -1.40 9.75 10.17
CA PRO A 20 -2.15 8.97 11.15
C PRO A 20 -3.22 8.09 10.51
N GLY A 21 -3.63 8.41 9.29
CA GLY A 21 -4.67 7.72 8.56
C GLY A 21 -4.17 6.64 7.58
N ALA A 22 -5.05 6.27 6.67
CA ALA A 22 -4.74 5.51 5.46
C ALA A 22 -4.60 6.47 4.27
N ALA A 23 -4.67 5.93 3.03
CA ALA A 23 -4.65 6.74 1.82
C ALA A 23 -5.70 7.87 1.91
N TRP A 24 -5.35 9.06 1.41
CA TRP A 24 -6.16 10.28 1.53
C TRP A 24 -6.55 10.64 2.96
N SER A 25 -5.70 10.31 3.94
CA SER A 25 -5.95 10.53 5.37
C SER A 25 -7.26 9.91 5.88
N LEU A 26 -7.74 8.86 5.22
CA LEU A 26 -8.92 8.13 5.69
C LEU A 26 -8.66 7.54 7.08
N PHE A 27 -9.65 7.64 7.96
CA PHE A 27 -9.57 7.15 9.35
C PHE A 27 -8.47 7.79 10.22
N SER A 28 -8.04 9.04 9.90
CA SER A 28 -7.04 9.76 10.70
C SER A 28 -7.47 9.96 12.16
N ASP A 29 -8.77 9.99 12.43
CA ASP A 29 -9.31 10.09 13.78
C ASP A 29 -9.33 8.75 14.53
N TYR A 30 -8.96 7.65 13.86
CA TYR A 30 -9.02 6.29 14.41
C TYR A 30 -7.76 5.48 14.05
N PRO A 31 -6.55 5.93 14.40
CA PRO A 31 -5.31 5.24 14.04
C PRO A 31 -5.21 3.83 14.63
N GLU A 32 -5.77 3.61 15.82
CA GLU A 32 -5.81 2.29 16.46
C GLU A 32 -6.66 1.28 15.66
N ALA A 33 -7.73 1.76 15.00
CA ALA A 33 -8.55 0.90 14.15
C ALA A 33 -7.76 0.41 12.93
N LEU A 34 -6.89 1.26 12.35
CA LEU A 34 -6.01 0.88 11.26
C LEU A 34 -4.94 -0.15 11.71
N THR A 35 -4.41 0.02 12.90
CA THR A 35 -3.46 -0.92 13.53
C THR A 35 -4.12 -2.30 13.74
N LEU A 36 -5.35 -2.32 14.26
CA LEU A 36 -6.11 -3.56 14.43
C LEU A 36 -6.44 -4.20 13.08
N LEU A 37 -6.88 -3.41 12.10
CA LEU A 37 -7.22 -3.91 10.77
C LEU A 37 -5.98 -4.51 10.06
N ALA A 38 -4.84 -3.85 10.13
CA ALA A 38 -3.59 -4.32 9.57
C ALA A 38 -3.14 -5.64 10.23
N SER A 39 -3.22 -5.71 11.56
CA SER A 39 -2.92 -6.93 12.31
C SER A 39 -3.85 -8.08 11.93
N PHE A 40 -5.15 -7.81 11.84
CA PHE A 40 -6.15 -8.79 11.42
C PHE A 40 -5.90 -9.29 9.99
N ALA A 41 -5.54 -8.38 9.07
CA ALA A 41 -5.22 -8.74 7.69
C ALA A 41 -4.02 -9.68 7.59
N LEU A 42 -2.92 -9.40 8.32
CA LEU A 42 -1.73 -10.25 8.35
C LEU A 42 -2.04 -11.63 8.94
N ILE A 43 -2.77 -11.67 10.05
CA ILE A 43 -3.21 -12.94 10.66
C ILE A 43 -4.08 -13.73 9.68
N SER A 44 -5.00 -13.06 8.99
CA SER A 44 -5.87 -13.69 7.98
C SER A 44 -5.08 -14.28 6.82
N ILE A 45 -4.11 -13.56 6.27
CA ILE A 45 -3.22 -14.08 5.21
C ILE A 45 -2.51 -15.36 5.69
N PHE A 46 -2.02 -15.37 6.92
CA PHE A 46 -1.35 -16.53 7.47
C PHE A 46 -2.30 -17.71 7.71
N LEU A 47 -3.46 -17.49 8.31
CA LEU A 47 -4.44 -18.54 8.60
C LEU A 47 -5.05 -19.14 7.33
N PHE A 48 -5.36 -18.29 6.34
CA PHE A 48 -5.98 -18.70 5.08
C PHE A 48 -4.98 -18.99 3.96
N ARG A 49 -3.69 -19.15 4.28
CA ARG A 49 -2.62 -19.34 3.27
C ARG A 49 -2.87 -20.50 2.30
N LYS A 50 -3.57 -21.57 2.73
CA LYS A 50 -3.93 -22.69 1.87
C LYS A 50 -5.06 -22.34 0.92
N GLN A 51 -6.09 -21.66 1.40
CA GLN A 51 -7.24 -21.18 0.61
C GLN A 51 -6.79 -20.10 -0.38
N LEU A 52 -5.79 -19.30 0.00
CA LEU A 52 -5.15 -18.29 -0.87
C LEU A 52 -4.15 -18.92 -1.85
N GLU A 53 -4.02 -20.24 -1.87
CA GLU A 53 -3.11 -20.98 -2.74
C GLU A 53 -1.65 -20.47 -2.67
N LEU A 54 -1.16 -20.12 -1.47
CA LEU A 54 0.21 -19.59 -1.30
C LEU A 54 1.30 -20.64 -1.58
N GLU A 55 0.95 -21.82 -2.06
CA GLU A 55 1.89 -22.82 -2.62
C GLU A 55 2.31 -22.46 -4.06
N ARG A 56 1.52 -21.61 -4.74
CA ARG A 56 1.83 -21.11 -6.10
C ARG A 56 2.80 -19.93 -6.00
N HIS A 57 3.95 -20.03 -6.64
CA HIS A 57 5.00 -19.00 -6.57
C HIS A 57 4.52 -17.59 -6.92
N VAL A 58 3.65 -17.46 -7.91
CA VAL A 58 3.11 -16.15 -8.28
C VAL A 58 2.28 -15.54 -7.16
N LEU A 59 1.46 -16.34 -6.46
CA LEU A 59 0.65 -15.87 -5.33
C LEU A 59 1.51 -15.64 -4.07
N GLN A 60 2.62 -16.36 -3.89
CA GLN A 60 3.60 -16.04 -2.85
C GLN A 60 4.17 -14.63 -3.04
N ILE A 61 4.54 -14.26 -4.27
CA ILE A 61 5.06 -12.92 -4.57
C ILE A 61 3.98 -11.87 -4.32
N VAL A 62 2.76 -12.10 -4.82
CA VAL A 62 1.62 -11.18 -4.65
C VAL A 62 1.31 -10.93 -3.19
N PHE A 63 1.10 -12.00 -2.42
CA PHE A 63 0.80 -11.87 -0.99
C PHE A 63 2.02 -11.48 -0.16
N GLY A 64 3.24 -11.72 -0.65
CA GLY A 64 4.47 -11.19 -0.10
C GLY A 64 4.53 -9.66 -0.22
N LEU A 65 4.15 -9.09 -1.37
CA LEU A 65 4.03 -7.65 -1.56
C LEU A 65 2.94 -7.05 -0.66
N ILE A 66 1.74 -7.62 -0.68
CA ILE A 66 0.62 -7.14 0.14
C ILE A 66 0.95 -7.23 1.63
N GLY A 67 1.34 -8.41 2.09
CA GLY A 67 1.65 -8.64 3.51
C GLY A 67 2.87 -7.86 3.98
N GLY A 68 3.91 -7.77 3.15
CA GLY A 68 5.10 -6.98 3.44
C GLY A 68 4.80 -5.49 3.56
N GLY A 69 3.98 -4.94 2.67
CA GLY A 69 3.52 -3.56 2.75
C GLY A 69 2.65 -3.30 3.98
N ILE A 70 1.68 -4.19 4.27
CA ILE A 70 0.87 -4.09 5.49
C ILE A 70 1.77 -4.13 6.74
N ALA A 71 2.74 -5.05 6.77
CA ALA A 71 3.66 -5.19 7.90
C ALA A 71 4.57 -3.95 8.05
N GLY A 72 5.00 -3.33 6.95
CA GLY A 72 5.79 -2.10 6.96
C GLY A 72 5.03 -0.94 7.62
N ASN A 73 3.82 -0.65 7.11
CA ASN A 73 2.97 0.40 7.69
C ASN A 73 2.50 0.09 9.12
N LEU A 74 2.29 -1.17 9.45
CA LEU A 74 2.01 -1.60 10.83
C LEU A 74 3.21 -1.39 11.73
N GLY A 75 4.42 -1.69 11.24
CA GLY A 75 5.66 -1.46 11.98
C GLY A 75 5.84 0.01 12.36
N ASP A 76 5.59 0.93 11.44
CA ASP A 76 5.61 2.36 11.74
C ASP A 76 4.62 2.71 12.86
N ARG A 77 3.37 2.24 12.78
CA ARG A 77 2.34 2.50 13.81
C ARG A 77 2.65 1.88 15.18
N LEU A 78 3.39 0.79 15.24
CA LEU A 78 3.71 0.13 16.51
C LEU A 78 4.98 0.61 17.18
N PHE A 79 5.95 1.14 16.39
CA PHE A 79 7.31 1.39 16.90
C PHE A 79 7.79 2.82 16.73
N ARG A 80 6.99 3.71 16.12
CA ARG A 80 7.32 5.13 16.02
C ARG A 80 6.57 5.96 17.06
N GLU A 81 7.11 7.16 17.29
CA GLU A 81 6.45 8.22 18.02
C GLU A 81 6.43 9.50 17.16
N PRO A 82 5.25 10.04 16.80
CA PRO A 82 3.91 9.48 17.06
C PRO A 82 3.64 8.17 16.30
N ASP A 83 2.58 7.44 16.67
CA ASP A 83 2.14 6.17 16.06
C ASP A 83 1.58 6.37 14.65
N GLU A 84 2.38 6.95 13.77
CA GLU A 84 2.01 7.37 12.42
C GLU A 84 2.93 6.75 11.36
N VAL A 85 2.39 6.49 10.18
CA VAL A 85 3.15 6.01 9.03
C VAL A 85 3.95 7.16 8.43
N VAL A 86 5.19 6.89 8.04
CA VAL A 86 6.01 7.86 7.31
C VAL A 86 5.81 7.68 5.81
N ASP A 87 5.29 8.74 5.19
CA ASP A 87 5.14 8.87 3.75
C ASP A 87 6.19 9.84 3.21
N PHE A 88 6.80 9.52 2.07
CA PHE A 88 7.94 10.28 1.59
C PHE A 88 8.07 10.39 0.06
N ILE A 89 7.18 9.76 -0.70
CA ILE A 89 7.15 9.86 -2.16
C ILE A 89 6.05 10.83 -2.55
N ASP A 90 6.45 11.97 -3.06
CA ASP A 90 5.58 13.04 -3.53
C ASP A 90 5.62 13.10 -5.06
N VAL A 91 4.45 12.99 -5.69
CA VAL A 91 4.31 12.93 -7.14
C VAL A 91 3.30 13.96 -7.61
N TYR A 92 3.77 14.91 -8.41
CA TYR A 92 2.93 15.85 -9.12
C TYR A 92 2.65 15.39 -10.55
N LEU A 93 1.38 15.37 -10.95
CA LEU A 93 0.94 14.95 -12.29
C LEU A 93 0.63 16.19 -13.16
N PRO A 94 1.59 16.71 -13.95
CA PRO A 94 1.45 17.98 -14.66
C PRO A 94 0.37 17.96 -15.74
N LEU A 95 0.09 16.82 -16.36
CA LEU A 95 -0.92 16.69 -17.42
C LEU A 95 -2.34 16.98 -16.94
N ILE A 96 -2.62 16.76 -15.67
CA ILE A 96 -3.94 16.95 -15.07
C ILE A 96 -3.91 17.94 -13.91
N ASN A 97 -2.74 18.57 -13.68
CA ASN A 97 -2.50 19.53 -12.59
C ASN A 97 -2.96 18.98 -11.23
N TYR A 98 -2.44 17.79 -10.87
CA TYR A 98 -2.87 17.07 -9.69
C TYR A 98 -1.69 16.64 -8.82
N ASP A 99 -1.74 17.05 -7.55
CA ASP A 99 -0.84 16.56 -6.52
C ASP A 99 -1.36 15.21 -6.01
N TYR A 100 -0.62 14.14 -6.30
CA TYR A 100 -0.98 12.82 -5.78
C TYR A 100 -0.70 12.78 -4.27
N PRO A 101 -1.56 12.16 -3.46
CA PRO A 101 -1.27 12.01 -2.04
C PRO A 101 0.10 11.39 -1.81
N ILE A 102 0.87 11.97 -0.89
CA ILE A 102 2.20 11.46 -0.56
C ILE A 102 2.06 10.03 -0.02
N PHE A 103 2.94 9.14 -0.43
CA PHE A 103 2.89 7.72 -0.11
C PHE A 103 4.30 7.15 0.16
N ASN A 104 4.38 5.87 0.49
CA ASN A 104 5.63 5.17 0.74
C ASN A 104 5.75 3.87 -0.09
N ILE A 105 6.87 3.17 0.08
CA ILE A 105 7.12 1.91 -0.64
C ILE A 105 6.14 0.81 -0.21
N ALA A 106 5.71 0.79 1.06
CA ALA A 106 4.75 -0.19 1.56
C ALA A 106 3.39 -0.04 0.86
N ASP A 107 2.92 1.20 0.65
CA ASP A 107 1.69 1.50 -0.08
C ASP A 107 1.79 1.03 -1.53
N SER A 108 2.93 1.31 -2.18
CA SER A 108 3.21 0.84 -3.53
C SER A 108 3.16 -0.69 -3.62
N ALA A 109 3.74 -1.39 -2.64
CA ALA A 109 3.75 -2.85 -2.61
C ALA A 109 2.34 -3.42 -2.45
N ILE A 110 1.53 -2.85 -1.55
CA ILE A 110 0.12 -3.23 -1.36
C ILE A 110 -0.65 -3.01 -2.66
N PHE A 111 -0.52 -1.83 -3.26
CA PHE A 111 -1.24 -1.46 -4.49
C PHE A 111 -0.87 -2.37 -5.67
N ILE A 112 0.42 -2.57 -5.93
CA ILE A 112 0.91 -3.45 -7.01
C ILE A 112 0.44 -4.89 -6.77
N GLY A 113 0.59 -5.40 -5.55
CA GLY A 113 0.15 -6.73 -5.19
C GLY A 113 -1.35 -6.92 -5.39
N ALA A 114 -2.17 -5.95 -5.00
CA ALA A 114 -3.62 -5.99 -5.18
C ALA A 114 -4.02 -5.99 -6.67
N ILE A 115 -3.39 -5.13 -7.49
CA ILE A 115 -3.65 -5.09 -8.94
C ILE A 115 -3.28 -6.42 -9.60
N VAL A 116 -2.09 -6.96 -9.28
CA VAL A 116 -1.65 -8.24 -9.84
C VAL A 116 -2.58 -9.39 -9.41
N TYR A 117 -3.04 -9.39 -8.15
CA TYR A 117 -4.00 -10.37 -7.67
C TYR A 117 -5.32 -10.31 -8.43
N LEU A 118 -5.85 -9.11 -8.67
CA LEU A 118 -7.06 -8.93 -9.47
C LEU A 118 -6.88 -9.44 -10.92
N ILE A 119 -5.75 -9.11 -11.57
CA ILE A 119 -5.45 -9.59 -12.91
C ILE A 119 -5.42 -11.12 -12.96
N ILE A 120 -4.78 -11.76 -11.99
CA ILE A 120 -4.75 -13.24 -11.89
C ILE A 120 -6.18 -13.77 -11.73
N GLY A 121 -7.00 -13.18 -10.87
CA GLY A 121 -8.39 -13.59 -10.67
C GLY A 121 -9.24 -13.54 -11.95
N PHE A 122 -9.00 -12.58 -12.83
CA PHE A 122 -9.70 -12.49 -14.12
C PHE A 122 -9.12 -13.38 -15.23
N THR A 123 -7.84 -13.73 -15.15
CA THR A 123 -7.13 -14.44 -16.23
C THR A 123 -6.92 -15.92 -15.93
N ASP A 124 -6.97 -16.35 -14.67
CA ASP A 124 -6.74 -17.75 -14.29
C ASP A 124 -7.94 -18.62 -14.72
N PRO A 125 -7.70 -19.66 -15.54
CA PRO A 125 -8.77 -20.57 -15.98
C PRO A 125 -9.50 -21.29 -14.85
N LYS A 126 -8.85 -21.45 -13.69
CA LYS A 126 -9.45 -22.10 -12.51
C LYS A 126 -10.55 -21.27 -11.83
N THR A 127 -10.60 -19.96 -12.07
CA THR A 127 -11.61 -19.07 -11.48
C THR A 127 -12.86 -18.95 -12.35
N LYS A 128 -12.86 -19.50 -13.56
CA LYS A 128 -14.03 -19.50 -14.43
C LYS A 128 -15.02 -20.57 -13.94
N PRO A 129 -16.32 -20.24 -13.75
CA PRO A 129 -17.31 -21.26 -13.47
C PRO A 129 -17.31 -22.27 -14.60
N ASN A 130 -17.31 -23.57 -14.26
CA ASN A 130 -17.50 -24.63 -15.23
C ASN A 130 -18.85 -24.40 -15.96
N PRO A 131 -18.90 -24.51 -17.28
CA PRO A 131 -20.13 -24.34 -18.05
C PRO A 131 -21.20 -25.39 -17.68
#